data_1ea4c03e54821e86d7042d9b84fdced6
#
_entry.id   1ea4c03e54821e86d7042d9b84fdced6
#
_cell.length_a   1.000
_cell.length_b   1.000
_cell.length_c   1.000
_cell.angle_alpha   90.00
_cell.angle_beta   90.00
_cell.angle_gamma   90.00
#
_symmetry.space_group_name_H-M   'P 1'
#
loop_
_entity.id
_entity.type
_entity.pdbx_description
1 polymer ?
#
loop_
_entity_poly.entity_id
_entity_poly.type
_entity_poly.pdbx_seq_one_letter_code
_entity_poly.pdbx_strand_id
1 'polypeptide(L)'
;ENETFIGFYSVMAQSESESISGNVKWGVRKRMKNGTYKDRFDLLGYSVDKDGNPYIVPEEAEAVRTIFKMFLDGASLLQLQQYLEGNGFKTPRGNSVWQRSVISYMLKNEKYVVDVLYQKTYRRDCISKKVLKNNGELTRYLISNNHPAIIDRETFNLVQLEIARRSNKRKKSAKGLSELGKYSGKYALTDLLVCGCCGGAYKRTCKNETDKKVYYWRCINRIDLGTTACRDSFGIEEKKLHSAILRCLSKMMSDREEVVRLIQSNLQYGISGNAAALDVY
;
A
#
# COMPACT_ATOMS: atom_id res chain seq x y z
N GLU A 1 13.19 -32.43 49.48
CA GLU A 1 14.53 -32.08 48.96
C GLU A 1 14.60 -32.13 47.41
N ASN A 2 14.02 -33.14 46.75
CA ASN A 2 14.05 -33.23 45.28
C ASN A 2 13.32 -32.07 44.55
N GLU A 3 12.21 -31.57 45.07
CA GLU A 3 11.49 -30.45 44.44
C GLU A 3 12.29 -29.16 44.45
N THR A 4 13.05 -28.89 45.50
CA THR A 4 13.93 -27.70 45.59
C THR A 4 15.07 -27.75 44.56
N PHE A 5 15.66 -28.92 44.34
CA PHE A 5 16.68 -29.11 43.34
C PHE A 5 16.12 -28.93 41.91
N ILE A 6 14.95 -29.50 41.62
CA ILE A 6 14.27 -29.34 40.32
C ILE A 6 13.96 -27.86 40.07
N GLY A 7 13.50 -27.14 41.08
CA GLY A 7 13.25 -25.69 41.00
C GLY A 7 14.54 -24.91 40.68
N PHE A 8 15.64 -25.22 41.35
CA PHE A 8 16.90 -24.56 41.13
C PHE A 8 17.46 -24.82 39.72
N TYR A 9 17.45 -26.08 39.25
CA TYR A 9 17.87 -26.40 37.87
C TYR A 9 16.97 -25.74 36.83
N SER A 10 15.69 -25.64 37.06
CA SER A 10 14.76 -24.95 36.18
C SER A 10 15.09 -23.46 36.01
N VAL A 11 15.35 -22.76 37.12
CA VAL A 11 15.75 -21.35 37.11
C VAL A 11 17.10 -21.15 36.42
N MET A 12 18.09 -22.03 36.67
CA MET A 12 19.39 -21.96 35.96
C MET A 12 19.24 -22.17 34.46
N ALA A 13 18.48 -23.17 34.04
CA ALA A 13 18.23 -23.44 32.61
C ALA A 13 17.51 -22.28 31.92
N GLN A 14 16.57 -21.65 32.61
CA GLN A 14 15.90 -20.44 32.11
C GLN A 14 16.87 -19.28 31.95
N SER A 15 17.67 -18.99 33.00
CA SER A 15 18.70 -17.93 32.97
C SER A 15 19.72 -18.13 31.87
N GLU A 16 20.17 -19.35 31.66
CA GLU A 16 21.08 -19.70 30.56
C GLU A 16 20.43 -19.46 29.18
N SER A 17 19.19 -19.90 29.00
CA SER A 17 18.41 -19.68 27.77
C SER A 17 18.21 -18.19 27.48
N GLU A 18 17.93 -17.38 28.50
CA GLU A 18 17.79 -15.93 28.36
C GLU A 18 19.12 -15.25 27.97
N SER A 19 20.24 -15.66 28.60
CA SER A 19 21.58 -15.18 28.30
C SER A 19 21.98 -15.49 26.86
N ILE A 20 21.81 -16.74 26.41
CA ILE A 20 22.08 -17.15 25.03
C ILE A 20 21.22 -16.34 24.04
N SER A 21 19.91 -16.22 24.33
CA SER A 21 18.99 -15.42 23.52
C SER A 21 19.42 -13.96 23.42
N GLY A 22 19.88 -13.38 24.54
CA GLY A 22 20.43 -12.01 24.61
C GLY A 22 21.64 -11.83 23.70
N ASN A 23 22.60 -12.72 23.79
CA ASN A 23 23.84 -12.70 22.99
C ASN A 23 23.54 -12.84 21.49
N VAL A 24 22.66 -13.76 21.10
CA VAL A 24 22.22 -13.91 19.71
C VAL A 24 21.53 -12.65 19.20
N LYS A 25 20.59 -12.08 19.96
CA LYS A 25 19.91 -10.83 19.61
C LYS A 25 20.89 -9.67 19.44
N TRP A 26 21.87 -9.54 20.34
CA TRP A 26 22.90 -8.52 20.25
C TRP A 26 23.74 -8.69 18.97
N GLY A 27 24.22 -9.89 18.67
CA GLY A 27 25.00 -10.18 17.48
C GLY A 27 24.23 -9.91 16.18
N VAL A 28 22.93 -10.26 16.13
CA VAL A 28 22.06 -9.95 15.00
C VAL A 28 21.90 -8.44 14.81
N ARG A 29 21.61 -7.70 15.89
CA ARG A 29 21.49 -6.24 15.83
C ARG A 29 22.77 -5.54 15.39
N LYS A 30 23.92 -6.01 15.86
CA LYS A 30 25.22 -5.48 15.42
C LYS A 30 25.42 -5.67 13.91
N ARG A 31 25.07 -6.85 13.36
CA ARG A 31 25.11 -7.07 11.91
C ARG A 31 24.11 -6.21 11.14
N MET A 32 22.89 -6.02 11.67
CA MET A 32 21.90 -5.12 11.08
C MET A 32 22.40 -3.67 11.03
N LYS A 33 22.99 -3.19 12.13
CA LYS A 33 23.57 -1.84 12.23
C LYS A 33 24.71 -1.62 11.23
N ASN A 34 25.54 -2.64 11.03
CA ASN A 34 26.70 -2.57 10.14
C ASN A 34 26.36 -2.90 8.67
N GLY A 35 25.10 -3.20 8.34
CA GLY A 35 24.69 -3.58 6.99
C GLY A 35 25.17 -4.98 6.54
N THR A 36 25.79 -5.76 7.42
CA THR A 36 26.32 -7.10 7.12
C THR A 36 25.32 -8.24 7.40
N TYR A 37 24.12 -7.89 7.85
CA TYR A 37 23.07 -8.86 8.08
C TYR A 37 22.49 -9.31 6.75
N LYS A 38 22.60 -10.61 6.44
CA LYS A 38 22.01 -11.22 5.26
C LYS A 38 20.60 -11.66 5.57
N ASP A 39 19.64 -11.03 4.92
CA ASP A 39 18.21 -11.33 5.07
C ASP A 39 17.77 -12.31 3.97
N ARG A 40 16.66 -13.01 4.19
CA ARG A 40 16.02 -13.79 3.14
C ARG A 40 15.36 -12.88 2.14
N PHE A 41 15.61 -13.15 0.86
CA PHE A 41 14.95 -12.50 -0.26
C PHE A 41 13.91 -13.45 -0.89
N ASP A 42 12.96 -13.90 -0.06
CA ASP A 42 11.80 -14.70 -0.53
C ASP A 42 10.80 -13.76 -1.26
N LEU A 43 11.26 -13.15 -2.36
CA LEU A 43 10.51 -12.16 -3.13
C LEU A 43 10.54 -12.53 -4.61
N LEU A 44 9.40 -12.39 -5.30
CA LEU A 44 9.35 -12.52 -6.75
C LEU A 44 10.32 -11.50 -7.39
N GLY A 45 11.10 -11.92 -8.36
CA GLY A 45 12.08 -11.07 -9.04
C GLY A 45 13.48 -11.10 -8.47
N TYR A 46 13.67 -11.71 -7.30
CA TYR A 46 14.98 -11.88 -6.68
C TYR A 46 15.30 -13.33 -6.37
N SER A 47 16.57 -13.69 -6.52
CA SER A 47 17.15 -14.91 -6.00
C SER A 47 18.42 -14.57 -5.23
N VAL A 48 18.99 -15.53 -4.51
CA VAL A 48 20.23 -15.35 -3.74
C VAL A 48 21.31 -16.28 -4.24
N ASP A 49 22.53 -15.78 -4.35
CA ASP A 49 23.71 -16.59 -4.69
C ASP A 49 24.18 -17.46 -3.52
N LYS A 50 25.24 -18.23 -3.74
CA LYS A 50 25.85 -19.11 -2.71
C LYS A 50 26.36 -18.31 -1.51
N ASP A 51 26.74 -17.06 -1.71
CA ASP A 51 27.24 -16.15 -0.69
C ASP A 51 26.11 -15.41 0.04
N GLY A 52 24.85 -15.61 -0.40
CA GLY A 52 23.66 -15.00 0.17
C GLY A 52 23.44 -13.55 -0.28
N ASN A 53 24.02 -13.13 -1.41
CA ASN A 53 23.77 -11.82 -2.00
C ASN A 53 22.60 -11.92 -2.96
N PRO A 54 21.63 -10.97 -2.91
CA PRO A 54 20.48 -10.98 -3.79
C PRO A 54 20.86 -10.50 -5.19
N TYR A 55 20.34 -11.20 -6.20
CA TYR A 55 20.44 -10.81 -7.61
C TYR A 55 19.07 -10.86 -8.28
N ILE A 56 18.91 -10.12 -9.39
CA ILE A 56 17.65 -10.00 -10.11
C ILE A 56 17.48 -11.19 -11.06
N VAL A 57 16.29 -11.80 -11.05
CA VAL A 57 15.83 -12.79 -12.04
C VAL A 57 15.06 -12.02 -13.12
N PRO A 58 15.56 -11.91 -14.38
CA PRO A 58 15.03 -10.98 -15.36
C PRO A 58 13.54 -11.18 -15.67
N GLU A 59 13.10 -12.41 -15.89
CA GLU A 59 11.70 -12.74 -16.23
C GLU A 59 10.73 -12.37 -15.11
N GLU A 60 11.09 -12.70 -13.88
CA GLU A 60 10.26 -12.36 -12.71
C GLU A 60 10.28 -10.85 -12.41
N ALA A 61 11.42 -10.19 -12.63
CA ALA A 61 11.55 -8.75 -12.44
C ALA A 61 10.65 -7.98 -13.41
N GLU A 62 10.51 -8.45 -14.66
CA GLU A 62 9.59 -7.85 -15.61
C GLU A 62 8.13 -8.00 -15.18
N ALA A 63 7.76 -9.15 -14.62
CA ALA A 63 6.43 -9.34 -14.03
C ALA A 63 6.18 -8.37 -12.86
N VAL A 64 7.19 -8.15 -12.00
CA VAL A 64 7.10 -7.18 -10.90
C VAL A 64 6.88 -5.75 -11.44
N ARG A 65 7.66 -5.30 -12.42
CA ARG A 65 7.48 -3.98 -13.07
C ARG A 65 6.08 -3.83 -13.64
N THR A 66 5.60 -4.86 -14.33
CA THR A 66 4.24 -4.88 -14.89
C THR A 66 3.16 -4.74 -13.81
N ILE A 67 3.30 -5.43 -12.68
CA ILE A 67 2.37 -5.34 -11.54
C ILE A 67 2.32 -3.93 -10.97
N PHE A 68 3.49 -3.30 -10.77
CA PHE A 68 3.55 -1.92 -10.26
C PHE A 68 2.89 -0.94 -11.23
N LYS A 69 3.15 -1.07 -12.52
CA LYS A 69 2.51 -0.27 -13.58
C LYS A 69 1.00 -0.49 -13.63
N MET A 70 0.53 -1.74 -13.70
CA MET A 70 -0.90 -2.06 -13.69
C MET A 70 -1.61 -1.49 -12.46
N PHE A 71 -0.96 -1.51 -11.30
CA PHE A 71 -1.53 -0.95 -10.08
C PHE A 71 -1.69 0.58 -10.18
N LEU A 72 -0.74 1.30 -10.74
CA LEU A 72 -0.83 2.74 -11.00
C LEU A 72 -1.89 3.05 -12.06
N ASP A 73 -2.02 2.21 -13.07
CA ASP A 73 -3.06 2.31 -14.12
C ASP A 73 -4.47 1.99 -13.59
N GLY A 74 -4.60 1.66 -12.31
CA GLY A 74 -5.87 1.50 -11.65
C GLY A 74 -6.33 0.05 -11.45
N ALA A 75 -5.51 -0.95 -11.77
CA ALA A 75 -5.87 -2.34 -11.57
C ALA A 75 -6.17 -2.67 -10.09
N SER A 76 -7.15 -3.56 -9.89
CA SER A 76 -7.47 -4.13 -8.58
C SER A 76 -6.50 -5.26 -8.23
N LEU A 77 -6.38 -5.58 -6.93
CA LEU A 77 -5.56 -6.73 -6.49
C LEU A 77 -6.02 -8.05 -7.11
N LEU A 78 -7.29 -8.18 -7.48
CA LEU A 78 -7.81 -9.37 -8.18
C LEU A 78 -7.25 -9.46 -9.61
N GLN A 79 -7.20 -8.34 -10.33
CA GLN A 79 -6.63 -8.30 -11.69
C GLN A 79 -5.12 -8.59 -11.68
N LEU A 80 -4.39 -8.09 -10.67
CA LEU A 80 -2.96 -8.42 -10.49
C LEU A 80 -2.77 -9.91 -10.17
N GLN A 81 -3.64 -10.50 -9.35
CA GLN A 81 -3.65 -11.94 -9.09
C GLN A 81 -3.85 -12.73 -10.38
N GLN A 82 -4.88 -12.39 -11.17
CA GLN A 82 -5.18 -13.04 -12.44
C GLN A 82 -4.02 -12.93 -13.44
N TYR A 83 -3.32 -11.80 -13.46
CA TYR A 83 -2.14 -11.62 -14.30
C TYR A 83 -1.01 -12.59 -13.91
N LEU A 84 -0.69 -12.69 -12.62
CA LEU A 84 0.37 -13.58 -12.13
C LEU A 84 0.04 -15.06 -12.38
N GLU A 85 -1.18 -15.47 -12.05
CA GLU A 85 -1.65 -16.85 -12.22
C GLU A 85 -1.78 -17.22 -13.70
N GLY A 86 -2.29 -16.30 -14.53
CA GLY A 86 -2.46 -16.51 -15.98
C GLY A 86 -1.15 -16.62 -16.75
N ASN A 87 -0.07 -15.98 -16.27
CA ASN A 87 1.27 -16.10 -16.83
C ASN A 87 2.13 -17.18 -16.16
N GLY A 88 1.55 -17.97 -15.25
CA GLY A 88 2.24 -19.10 -14.62
C GLY A 88 3.29 -18.73 -13.58
N PHE A 89 3.35 -17.48 -13.11
CA PHE A 89 4.28 -17.08 -12.06
C PHE A 89 3.94 -17.74 -10.73
N LYS A 90 4.91 -18.41 -10.15
CA LYS A 90 4.76 -19.03 -8.83
C LYS A 90 5.14 -18.04 -7.73
N THR A 91 4.51 -18.21 -6.58
CA THR A 91 4.93 -17.48 -5.38
C THR A 91 6.35 -17.88 -4.99
N PRO A 92 7.10 -17.06 -4.22
CA PRO A 92 8.44 -17.43 -3.73
C PRO A 92 8.48 -18.75 -2.94
N ARG A 93 7.33 -19.24 -2.48
CA ARG A 93 7.18 -20.55 -1.82
C ARG A 93 6.78 -21.68 -2.76
N GLY A 94 6.75 -21.43 -4.09
CA GLY A 94 6.44 -22.41 -5.11
C GLY A 94 4.94 -22.65 -5.38
N ASN A 95 4.03 -21.94 -4.71
CA ASN A 95 2.59 -22.09 -4.93
C ASN A 95 2.16 -21.40 -6.23
N SER A 96 1.24 -22.03 -6.99
CA SER A 96 0.66 -21.44 -8.20
C SER A 96 -0.46 -20.45 -7.91
N VAL A 97 -1.09 -20.54 -6.74
CA VAL A 97 -2.19 -19.65 -6.33
C VAL A 97 -1.66 -18.46 -5.54
N TRP A 98 -1.97 -17.26 -6.00
CA TRP A 98 -1.57 -16.00 -5.37
C TRP A 98 -2.65 -15.46 -4.44
N GLN A 99 -2.28 -15.21 -3.18
CA GLN A 99 -3.18 -14.52 -2.26
C GLN A 99 -3.06 -13.00 -2.44
N ARG A 100 -4.19 -12.30 -2.45
CA ARG A 100 -4.25 -10.83 -2.56
C ARG A 100 -3.48 -10.10 -1.45
N SER A 101 -3.38 -10.72 -0.27
CA SER A 101 -2.56 -10.22 0.83
C SER A 101 -1.07 -10.21 0.49
N VAL A 102 -0.56 -11.24 -0.21
CA VAL A 102 0.84 -11.34 -0.66
C VAL A 102 1.13 -10.25 -1.69
N ILE A 103 0.23 -10.05 -2.67
CA ILE A 103 0.36 -8.98 -3.66
C ILE A 103 0.34 -7.60 -2.99
N SER A 104 -0.56 -7.40 -2.02
CA SER A 104 -0.60 -6.15 -1.24
C SER A 104 0.68 -5.93 -0.42
N TYR A 105 1.30 -6.99 0.09
CA TYR A 105 2.59 -6.92 0.77
C TYR A 105 3.71 -6.59 -0.22
N MET A 106 3.72 -7.22 -1.40
CA MET A 106 4.68 -6.95 -2.48
C MET A 106 4.71 -5.45 -2.82
N LEU A 107 3.55 -4.84 -3.08
CA LEU A 107 3.43 -3.41 -3.42
C LEU A 107 3.93 -2.46 -2.32
N LYS A 108 4.05 -2.92 -1.07
CA LYS A 108 4.51 -2.12 0.09
C LYS A 108 5.94 -2.41 0.50
N ASN A 109 6.61 -3.36 -0.15
CA ASN A 109 7.90 -3.83 0.29
C ASN A 109 9.02 -2.98 -0.31
N GLU A 110 9.73 -2.25 0.54
CA GLU A 110 10.84 -1.39 0.15
C GLU A 110 12.03 -2.13 -0.48
N LYS A 111 12.12 -3.45 -0.30
CA LYS A 111 13.16 -4.27 -0.93
C LYS A 111 13.10 -4.27 -2.46
N TYR A 112 12.00 -3.84 -3.06
CA TYR A 112 11.93 -3.69 -4.51
C TYR A 112 12.67 -2.46 -5.03
N VAL A 113 12.99 -1.51 -4.16
CA VAL A 113 13.72 -0.28 -4.52
C VAL A 113 15.24 -0.49 -4.41
N VAL A 114 15.85 -0.48 -3.34
CA VAL A 114 17.27 -0.74 -3.05
C VAL A 114 17.50 -0.78 -1.55
N ASP A 115 16.50 -0.39 -0.78
CA ASP A 115 16.61 -0.17 0.65
C ASP A 115 16.10 -1.39 1.41
N VAL A 116 16.71 -1.65 2.53
CA VAL A 116 16.24 -2.70 3.45
C VAL A 116 16.02 -2.09 4.83
N LEU A 117 14.80 -2.23 5.33
CA LEU A 117 14.47 -1.83 6.69
C LEU A 117 14.46 -3.07 7.60
N TYR A 118 15.46 -3.16 8.44
CA TYR A 118 15.58 -4.23 9.43
C TYR A 118 14.85 -3.92 10.72
N GLN A 119 14.55 -4.98 11.49
CA GLN A 119 13.90 -4.92 12.80
C GLN A 119 12.48 -4.35 12.78
N LYS A 120 11.71 -4.62 11.70
CA LYS A 120 10.27 -4.33 11.62
C LYS A 120 9.45 -5.10 12.65
N THR A 121 9.94 -6.27 13.05
CA THR A 121 9.35 -7.13 14.07
C THR A 121 10.42 -7.60 15.05
N TYR A 122 10.01 -8.01 16.23
CA TYR A 122 10.90 -8.60 17.22
C TYR A 122 10.20 -9.70 18.01
N ARG A 123 10.99 -10.64 18.56
CA ARG A 123 10.50 -11.66 19.48
C ARG A 123 10.55 -11.11 20.90
N ARG A 124 9.41 -11.12 21.59
CA ARG A 124 9.27 -10.58 22.94
C ARG A 124 10.22 -11.28 23.90
N ASP A 125 10.12 -12.57 24.02
CA ASP A 125 10.89 -13.39 24.94
C ASP A 125 11.34 -14.70 24.28
N CYS A 126 12.22 -15.45 24.96
CA CYS A 126 12.77 -16.71 24.48
C CYS A 126 11.80 -17.89 24.67
N ILE A 127 10.87 -17.78 25.63
CA ILE A 127 9.93 -18.85 26.01
C ILE A 127 8.74 -18.87 25.08
N SER A 128 7.95 -17.78 25.02
CA SER A 128 6.74 -17.71 24.20
C SER A 128 7.04 -17.58 22.69
N LYS A 129 8.27 -17.12 22.35
CA LYS A 129 8.71 -16.86 20.97
C LYS A 129 7.76 -15.99 20.15
N LYS A 130 6.83 -15.27 20.81
CA LYS A 130 5.82 -14.44 20.19
C LYS A 130 6.47 -13.30 19.43
N VAL A 131 6.14 -13.20 18.15
CA VAL A 131 6.60 -12.11 17.26
C VAL A 131 5.67 -10.92 17.37
N LEU A 132 6.21 -9.75 17.70
CA LEU A 132 5.51 -8.48 17.77
C LEU A 132 6.00 -7.54 16.68
N LYS A 133 5.10 -6.67 16.21
CA LYS A 133 5.47 -5.57 15.32
C LYS A 133 6.23 -4.52 16.14
N ASN A 134 7.34 -4.04 15.59
CA ASN A 134 8.09 -2.95 16.19
C ASN A 134 7.45 -1.61 15.81
N ASN A 135 6.79 -0.96 16.77
CA ASN A 135 6.16 0.35 16.57
C ASN A 135 7.04 1.51 17.08
N GLY A 136 8.31 1.23 17.42
CA GLY A 136 9.28 2.19 17.96
C GLY A 136 9.94 1.71 19.24
N GLU A 137 9.55 0.54 19.78
CA GLU A 137 10.13 -0.02 21.01
C GLU A 137 11.60 -0.37 20.86
N LEU A 138 12.00 -0.76 19.65
CA LEU A 138 13.38 -1.09 19.31
C LEU A 138 13.85 -0.30 18.09
N THR A 139 15.13 0.05 18.06
CA THR A 139 15.76 0.73 16.93
C THR A 139 15.58 -0.06 15.65
N ARG A 140 15.07 0.59 14.59
CA ARG A 140 15.03 0.07 13.23
C ARG A 140 16.26 0.53 12.47
N TYR A 141 16.80 -0.31 11.59
CA TYR A 141 17.99 0.01 10.81
C TYR A 141 17.62 0.05 9.33
N LEU A 142 17.75 1.24 8.72
CA LEU A 142 17.60 1.43 7.28
C LEU A 142 18.98 1.34 6.64
N ILE A 143 19.16 0.39 5.74
CA ILE A 143 20.37 0.27 4.93
C ILE A 143 20.00 0.64 3.50
N SER A 144 20.59 1.73 3.03
CA SER A 144 20.38 2.23 1.66
C SER A 144 21.34 1.55 0.70
N ASN A 145 20.92 1.35 -0.56
CA ASN A 145 21.73 0.75 -1.63
C ASN A 145 22.26 -0.65 -1.29
N ASN A 146 21.44 -1.47 -0.66
CA ASN A 146 21.84 -2.82 -0.22
C ASN A 146 21.91 -3.83 -1.36
N HIS A 147 21.12 -3.67 -2.42
CA HIS A 147 20.98 -4.62 -3.52
C HIS A 147 20.49 -3.92 -4.80
N PRO A 148 20.57 -4.56 -6.00
CA PRO A 148 20.03 -3.99 -7.23
C PRO A 148 18.50 -3.78 -7.15
N ALA A 149 18.01 -2.61 -7.60
CA ALA A 149 16.58 -2.30 -7.63
C ALA A 149 15.86 -2.93 -8.82
N ILE A 150 14.65 -3.44 -8.61
CA ILE A 150 13.73 -3.80 -9.71
C ILE A 150 12.84 -2.60 -10.06
N ILE A 151 12.42 -1.83 -9.06
CA ILE A 151 11.55 -0.67 -9.18
C ILE A 151 12.32 0.59 -8.78
N ASP A 152 12.18 1.66 -9.53
CA ASP A 152 12.74 2.96 -9.16
C ASP A 152 11.97 3.56 -7.97
N ARG A 153 12.63 4.47 -7.26
CA ARG A 153 12.09 5.09 -6.03
C ARG A 153 10.85 5.96 -6.32
N GLU A 154 10.81 6.59 -7.48
CA GLU A 154 9.70 7.45 -7.88
C GLU A 154 8.43 6.63 -8.10
N THR A 155 8.51 5.58 -8.91
CA THR A 155 7.40 4.62 -9.14
C THR A 155 6.92 4.00 -7.83
N PHE A 156 7.83 3.61 -6.95
CA PHE A 156 7.47 3.06 -5.63
C PHE A 156 6.69 4.07 -4.79
N ASN A 157 7.16 5.31 -4.72
CA ASN A 157 6.50 6.38 -3.97
C ASN A 157 5.09 6.66 -4.52
N LEU A 158 4.92 6.70 -5.85
CA LEU A 158 3.61 6.85 -6.48
C LEU A 158 2.67 5.71 -6.08
N VAL A 159 3.17 4.48 -6.03
CA VAL A 159 2.38 3.32 -5.56
C VAL A 159 2.00 3.47 -4.09
N GLN A 160 2.89 3.96 -3.21
CA GLN A 160 2.54 4.20 -1.80
C GLN A 160 1.46 5.28 -1.66
N LEU A 161 1.54 6.38 -2.43
CA LEU A 161 0.50 7.41 -2.47
C LEU A 161 -0.84 6.84 -2.94
N GLU A 162 -0.83 5.99 -3.96
CA GLU A 162 -2.04 5.34 -4.47
C GLU A 162 -2.63 4.35 -3.44
N ILE A 163 -1.80 3.61 -2.72
CA ILE A 163 -2.24 2.74 -1.62
C ILE A 163 -2.89 3.58 -0.51
N ALA A 164 -2.28 4.69 -0.12
CA ALA A 164 -2.83 5.61 0.87
C ALA A 164 -4.16 6.21 0.40
N ARG A 165 -4.24 6.66 -0.85
CA ARG A 165 -5.45 7.16 -1.49
C ARG A 165 -6.58 6.13 -1.44
N ARG A 166 -6.30 4.88 -1.81
CA ARG A 166 -7.28 3.78 -1.76
C ARG A 166 -7.69 3.42 -0.32
N SER A 167 -6.77 3.55 0.65
CA SER A 167 -7.02 3.25 2.06
C SER A 167 -7.86 4.32 2.76
N ASN A 168 -7.59 5.61 2.53
CA ASN A 168 -8.28 6.73 3.18
C ASN A 168 -9.79 6.78 2.85
N LYS A 169 -10.22 6.10 1.78
CA LYS A 169 -11.62 6.01 1.39
C LYS A 169 -12.46 5.05 2.23
N ARG A 170 -11.82 4.23 3.08
CA ARG A 170 -12.53 3.36 4.02
C ARG A 170 -12.89 4.12 5.29
N LYS A 171 -13.84 5.06 5.22
CA LYS A 171 -14.44 5.63 6.44
C LYS A 171 -15.19 4.51 7.16
N LYS A 172 -14.90 4.35 8.46
CA LYS A 172 -15.65 3.46 9.35
C LYS A 172 -17.11 3.92 9.34
N SER A 173 -18.04 3.10 8.87
CA SER A 173 -19.45 3.36 9.09
C SER A 173 -19.77 3.08 10.56
N ALA A 174 -20.81 3.71 11.10
CA ALA A 174 -21.28 3.46 12.48
C ALA A 174 -21.67 1.98 12.74
N LYS A 175 -21.85 1.19 11.68
CA LYS A 175 -22.18 -0.26 11.70
C LYS A 175 -20.97 -1.18 11.54
N GLY A 176 -19.72 -0.68 11.65
CA GLY A 176 -18.50 -1.45 11.50
C GLY A 176 -17.83 -1.34 10.13
N LEU A 177 -16.78 -2.12 9.90
CA LEU A 177 -16.05 -2.18 8.61
C LEU A 177 -16.93 -2.82 7.55
N SER A 178 -17.70 -2.01 6.81
CA SER A 178 -18.38 -2.53 5.63
C SER A 178 -17.36 -2.77 4.52
N GLU A 179 -17.42 -3.94 3.90
CA GLU A 179 -16.65 -4.23 2.68
C GLU A 179 -17.12 -3.41 1.45
N LEU A 180 -18.10 -2.56 1.62
CA LEU A 180 -18.72 -1.67 0.65
C LEU A 180 -17.82 -0.49 0.34
N GLY A 181 -16.86 -0.66 -0.52
CA GLY A 181 -15.93 0.40 -0.93
C GLY A 181 -14.65 -0.18 -1.48
N LYS A 182 -14.71 -1.40 -2.01
CA LYS A 182 -13.59 -1.95 -2.78
C LYS A 182 -13.34 -1.02 -3.96
N TYR A 183 -12.15 -0.46 -4.01
CA TYR A 183 -11.70 0.31 -5.16
C TYR A 183 -11.92 -0.51 -6.43
N SER A 184 -12.63 0.05 -7.36
CA SER A 184 -12.83 -0.52 -8.69
C SER A 184 -12.43 0.52 -9.72
N GLY A 185 -11.34 0.30 -10.42
CA GLY A 185 -10.92 1.12 -11.58
C GLY A 185 -11.81 0.96 -12.82
N LYS A 186 -12.95 0.26 -12.67
CA LYS A 186 -13.86 -0.04 -13.79
C LYS A 186 -14.43 1.20 -14.48
N TYR A 187 -14.60 2.29 -13.74
CA TYR A 187 -15.17 3.55 -14.26
C TYR A 187 -14.23 4.71 -13.96
N ALA A 188 -13.93 5.51 -14.96
CA ALA A 188 -12.95 6.60 -14.88
C ALA A 188 -13.22 7.62 -13.76
N LEU A 189 -14.49 7.89 -13.44
CA LEU A 189 -14.88 8.85 -12.42
C LEU A 189 -15.09 8.23 -11.03
N THR A 190 -14.86 6.91 -10.87
CA THR A 190 -14.97 6.25 -9.57
C THR A 190 -13.98 6.88 -8.61
N ASP A 191 -14.49 7.29 -7.46
CA ASP A 191 -13.72 7.90 -6.37
C ASP A 191 -13.11 9.29 -6.65
N LEU A 192 -13.30 9.86 -7.83
CA LEU A 192 -12.88 11.22 -8.14
C LEU A 192 -13.97 12.26 -7.82
N LEU A 193 -15.25 11.84 -7.80
CA LEU A 193 -16.37 12.72 -7.57
C LEU A 193 -16.68 12.83 -6.07
N VAL A 194 -16.71 14.06 -5.58
CA VAL A 194 -17.02 14.40 -4.18
C VAL A 194 -18.24 15.31 -4.13
N CYS A 195 -19.13 15.07 -3.18
CA CYS A 195 -20.32 15.88 -2.98
C CYS A 195 -19.95 17.24 -2.39
N GLY A 196 -20.30 18.31 -3.10
CA GLY A 196 -20.07 19.68 -2.63
C GLY A 196 -20.87 20.05 -1.35
N CYS A 197 -21.97 19.34 -1.04
CA CYS A 197 -22.80 19.63 0.13
C CYS A 197 -22.29 18.96 1.40
N CYS A 198 -21.81 17.67 1.32
CA CYS A 198 -21.47 16.90 2.52
C CYS A 198 -20.07 16.26 2.48
N GLY A 199 -19.28 16.50 1.43
CA GLY A 199 -17.95 15.91 1.26
C GLY A 199 -17.93 14.39 1.03
N GLY A 200 -19.10 13.74 0.91
CA GLY A 200 -19.20 12.31 0.66
C GLY A 200 -18.87 11.96 -0.79
N ALA A 201 -18.34 10.75 -1.03
CA ALA A 201 -18.07 10.30 -2.39
C ALA A 201 -19.36 10.07 -3.18
N TYR A 202 -19.29 10.22 -4.51
CA TYR A 202 -20.36 9.80 -5.41
C TYR A 202 -20.21 8.33 -5.79
N LYS A 203 -21.34 7.64 -5.88
CA LYS A 203 -21.45 6.25 -6.33
C LYS A 203 -22.23 6.17 -7.64
N ARG A 204 -21.73 5.40 -8.59
CA ARG A 204 -22.44 5.08 -9.83
C ARG A 204 -23.61 4.15 -9.54
N THR A 205 -24.80 4.56 -9.92
CA THR A 205 -26.05 3.79 -9.78
C THR A 205 -26.70 3.61 -11.14
N CYS A 206 -27.42 2.52 -11.33
CA CYS A 206 -28.20 2.26 -12.54
C CYS A 206 -29.67 2.37 -12.21
N LYS A 207 -30.43 3.03 -13.05
CA LYS A 207 -31.90 3.01 -13.07
C LYS A 207 -32.38 2.44 -14.40
N ASN A 208 -33.39 1.59 -14.34
CA ASN A 208 -34.09 1.12 -15.53
C ASN A 208 -35.21 2.13 -15.83
N GLU A 209 -35.08 2.85 -16.91
CA GLU A 209 -36.11 3.79 -17.41
C GLU A 209 -36.53 3.27 -18.79
N THR A 210 -37.83 2.90 -18.94
CA THR A 210 -38.46 2.45 -20.20
C THR A 210 -37.52 1.60 -21.08
N ASP A 211 -37.16 0.41 -20.60
CA ASP A 211 -36.27 -0.59 -21.25
C ASP A 211 -34.81 -0.13 -21.51
N LYS A 212 -34.40 1.05 -21.07
CA LYS A 212 -33.03 1.51 -21.17
C LYS A 212 -32.38 1.65 -19.80
N LYS A 213 -31.15 1.14 -19.67
CA LYS A 213 -30.34 1.34 -18.48
C LYS A 213 -29.71 2.73 -18.52
N VAL A 214 -30.13 3.60 -17.60
CA VAL A 214 -29.54 4.94 -17.43
C VAL A 214 -28.68 4.95 -16.18
N TYR A 215 -27.48 5.50 -16.30
CA TYR A 215 -26.52 5.54 -15.22
C TYR A 215 -26.44 6.95 -14.61
N TYR A 216 -26.45 6.98 -13.28
CA TYR A 216 -26.39 8.20 -12.50
C TYR A 216 -25.28 8.12 -11.46
N TRP A 217 -24.63 9.25 -11.25
CA TRP A 217 -23.73 9.45 -10.11
C TRP A 217 -24.52 10.10 -8.98
N ARG A 218 -24.52 9.49 -7.78
CA ARG A 218 -25.29 9.94 -6.61
C ARG A 218 -24.42 9.92 -5.36
N CYS A 219 -24.63 10.90 -4.48
CA CYS A 219 -23.94 10.99 -3.19
C CYS A 219 -24.23 9.74 -2.33
N ILE A 220 -23.17 9.14 -1.80
CA ILE A 220 -23.25 7.92 -1.01
C ILE A 220 -23.98 8.15 0.31
N ASN A 221 -23.75 9.31 0.97
CA ASN A 221 -24.41 9.65 2.21
C ASN A 221 -25.93 9.82 2.02
N ARG A 222 -26.36 10.36 0.87
CA ARG A 222 -27.79 10.46 0.53
C ARG A 222 -28.41 9.10 0.22
N ILE A 223 -27.66 8.18 -0.38
CA ILE A 223 -28.14 6.82 -0.68
C ILE A 223 -28.28 6.00 0.61
N ASP A 224 -27.26 6.03 1.47
CA ASP A 224 -27.17 5.15 2.62
C ASP A 224 -27.89 5.69 3.87
N LEU A 225 -27.92 7.02 4.06
CA LEU A 225 -28.44 7.68 5.26
C LEU A 225 -29.65 8.58 4.97
N GLY A 226 -30.04 8.73 3.71
CA GLY A 226 -31.21 9.50 3.30
C GLY A 226 -30.98 11.02 3.19
N THR A 227 -32.09 11.76 3.06
CA THR A 227 -32.09 13.22 2.88
C THR A 227 -31.62 13.99 4.11
N THR A 228 -31.68 13.39 5.29
CA THR A 228 -31.18 13.98 6.54
C THR A 228 -29.67 14.16 6.54
N ALA A 229 -28.94 13.25 5.91
CA ALA A 229 -27.47 13.29 5.85
C ALA A 229 -26.95 14.18 4.71
N CYS A 230 -27.71 14.32 3.63
CA CYS A 230 -27.35 15.19 2.50
C CYS A 230 -28.61 15.68 1.77
N ARG A 231 -29.07 16.90 2.14
CA ARG A 231 -30.33 17.44 1.67
C ARG A 231 -30.28 17.91 0.20
N ASP A 232 -29.19 18.55 -0.21
CA ASP A 232 -29.12 19.30 -1.48
C ASP A 232 -28.36 18.59 -2.59
N SER A 233 -27.87 17.34 -2.37
CA SER A 233 -27.23 16.57 -3.43
C SER A 233 -28.26 16.00 -4.40
N PHE A 234 -28.01 16.14 -5.68
CA PHE A 234 -28.82 15.56 -6.75
C PHE A 234 -28.05 14.46 -7.48
N GLY A 235 -28.81 13.61 -8.18
CA GLY A 235 -28.20 12.58 -9.04
C GLY A 235 -27.82 13.19 -10.39
N ILE A 236 -26.59 13.00 -10.82
CA ILE A 236 -26.07 13.51 -12.09
C ILE A 236 -26.05 12.37 -13.10
N GLU A 237 -26.72 12.55 -14.23
CA GLU A 237 -26.68 11.58 -15.34
C GLU A 237 -25.26 11.49 -15.90
N GLU A 238 -24.75 10.25 -16.05
CA GLU A 238 -23.36 10.01 -16.45
C GLU A 238 -23.02 10.63 -17.81
N LYS A 239 -23.92 10.55 -18.80
CA LYS A 239 -23.71 11.16 -20.12
C LYS A 239 -23.55 12.68 -20.06
N LYS A 240 -24.39 13.35 -19.25
CA LYS A 240 -24.31 14.80 -19.07
C LYS A 240 -23.01 15.21 -18.39
N LEU A 241 -22.59 14.43 -17.39
CA LEU A 241 -21.34 14.67 -16.67
C LEU A 241 -20.13 14.50 -17.61
N HIS A 242 -20.08 13.43 -18.38
CA HIS A 242 -19.01 13.20 -19.37
C HIS A 242 -18.95 14.33 -20.40
N SER A 243 -20.09 14.75 -20.94
CA SER A 243 -20.15 15.86 -21.91
C SER A 243 -19.68 17.20 -21.31
N ALA A 244 -19.97 17.44 -20.04
CA ALA A 244 -19.51 18.64 -19.34
C ALA A 244 -17.99 18.61 -19.13
N ILE A 245 -17.44 17.48 -18.69
CA ILE A 245 -16.00 17.29 -18.50
C ILE A 245 -15.26 17.45 -19.83
N LEU A 246 -15.73 16.81 -20.90
CA LEU A 246 -15.11 16.93 -22.23
C LEU A 246 -15.10 18.38 -22.72
N ARG A 247 -16.19 19.13 -22.51
CA ARG A 247 -16.24 20.56 -22.87
C ARG A 247 -15.22 21.38 -22.07
N CYS A 248 -15.09 21.11 -20.75
CA CYS A 248 -14.09 21.77 -19.94
C CYS A 248 -12.67 21.46 -20.42
N LEU A 249 -12.35 20.17 -20.66
CA LEU A 249 -11.05 19.76 -21.17
C LEU A 249 -10.75 20.37 -22.53
N SER A 250 -11.73 20.38 -23.47
CA SER A 250 -11.53 21.01 -24.78
C SER A 250 -11.25 22.51 -24.67
N LYS A 251 -11.93 23.20 -23.77
CA LYS A 251 -11.69 24.63 -23.50
C LYS A 251 -10.30 24.85 -22.92
N MET A 252 -9.89 24.02 -21.94
CA MET A 252 -8.55 24.09 -21.36
C MET A 252 -7.46 23.81 -22.39
N MET A 253 -7.69 22.91 -23.36
CA MET A 253 -6.72 22.63 -24.42
C MET A 253 -6.63 23.75 -25.45
N SER A 254 -7.71 24.54 -25.67
CA SER A 254 -7.68 25.72 -26.55
C SER A 254 -6.84 26.85 -25.95
N ASP A 255 -6.87 27.00 -24.62
CA ASP A 255 -6.16 28.06 -23.89
C ASP A 255 -4.89 27.52 -23.19
N ARG A 256 -4.06 26.81 -23.94
CA ARG A 256 -2.91 26.06 -23.44
C ARG A 256 -1.95 26.90 -22.59
N GLU A 257 -1.69 28.14 -22.97
CA GLU A 257 -0.78 29.03 -22.23
C GLU A 257 -1.34 29.44 -20.86
N GLU A 258 -2.64 29.69 -20.75
CA GLU A 258 -3.29 30.05 -19.51
C GLU A 258 -3.32 28.86 -18.53
N VAL A 259 -3.54 27.64 -19.04
CA VAL A 259 -3.49 26.40 -18.25
C VAL A 259 -2.08 26.14 -17.71
N VAL A 260 -1.05 26.33 -18.52
CA VAL A 260 0.36 26.17 -18.09
C VAL A 260 0.69 27.18 -16.99
N ARG A 261 0.29 28.45 -17.13
CA ARG A 261 0.46 29.48 -16.09
C ARG A 261 -0.26 29.11 -14.79
N LEU A 262 -1.48 28.61 -14.88
CA LEU A 262 -2.28 28.21 -13.71
C LEU A 262 -1.67 27.01 -12.99
N ILE A 263 -1.17 26.01 -13.72
CA ILE A 263 -0.44 24.86 -13.16
C ILE A 263 0.86 25.31 -12.50
N GLN A 264 1.64 26.16 -13.15
CA GLN A 264 2.88 26.71 -12.59
C GLN A 264 2.62 27.51 -11.30
N SER A 265 1.60 28.36 -11.29
CA SER A 265 1.18 29.10 -10.11
C SER A 265 0.80 28.18 -8.95
N ASN A 266 -0.03 27.16 -9.21
CA ASN A 266 -0.46 26.19 -8.19
C ASN A 266 0.71 25.34 -7.66
N LEU A 267 1.67 24.99 -8.51
CA LEU A 267 2.89 24.29 -8.08
C LEU A 267 3.75 25.17 -7.19
N GLN A 268 3.91 26.44 -7.54
CA GLN A 268 4.66 27.42 -6.70
C GLN A 268 3.99 27.60 -5.34
N TYR A 269 2.65 27.72 -5.28
CA TYR A 269 1.90 27.80 -4.02
C TYR A 269 2.06 26.52 -3.18
N GLY A 270 2.01 25.35 -3.80
CA GLY A 270 2.19 24.06 -3.11
C GLY A 270 3.61 23.86 -2.55
N ILE A 271 4.62 24.34 -3.27
CA ILE A 271 6.03 24.28 -2.83
C ILE A 271 6.28 25.31 -1.71
N SER A 272 5.78 26.53 -1.86
CA SER A 272 5.93 27.60 -0.84
C SER A 272 5.17 27.29 0.45
N GLY A 273 3.99 26.67 0.36
CA GLY A 273 3.19 26.25 1.52
C GLY A 273 3.83 25.13 2.33
N ASN A 274 4.58 24.23 1.67
CA ASN A 274 5.33 23.16 2.36
C ASN A 274 6.66 23.66 2.97
N ALA A 275 7.27 24.69 2.43
CA ALA A 275 8.50 25.28 3.01
C ALA A 275 8.23 25.92 4.38
N ALA A 276 7.06 26.55 4.56
CA ALA A 276 6.66 27.12 5.85
C ALA A 276 6.30 26.09 6.93
N ALA A 277 6.04 24.84 6.55
CA ALA A 277 5.73 23.74 7.48
C ALA A 277 6.96 22.95 7.95
N LEU A 278 8.14 23.17 7.33
CA LEU A 278 9.39 22.48 7.67
C LEU A 278 10.26 23.26 8.68
N ASP A 279 9.93 24.54 8.97
CA ASP A 279 10.68 25.36 9.94
C ASP A 279 10.11 25.31 11.38
N VAL A 280 9.20 24.35 11.69
CA VAL A 280 8.55 24.23 13.02
C VAL A 280 8.79 22.85 13.66
N TYR A 281 9.88 22.14 13.31
CA TYR A 281 10.29 20.96 14.12
C TYR A 281 11.82 20.87 14.22
#